data_8e08b46aeddec84db30df862f8ba1b64
#
_entry.id   8e08b46aeddec84db30df862f8ba1b64
#
_cell.length_a   1.000
_cell.length_b   1.000
_cell.length_c   1.000
_cell.angle_alpha   90.00
_cell.angle_beta   90.00
_cell.angle_gamma   90.00
#
_symmetry.space_group_name_H-M   'P 1'
#
loop_
_entity.id
_entity.type
_entity.pdbx_description
1 polymer ?
#
loop_
_entity_poly.entity_id
_entity_poly.type
_entity_poly.pdbx_seq_one_letter_code
_entity_poly.pdbx_strand_id
1 'polypeptide(L)'
;MLREKGKYAAATENRRFVWKEIAWPLILENNDVSFTLKQYQRKRVQVCKKFNISITTLSRGLASLIQKELLLKENESYSIHYRLIAYMRLNADCDYATALHETKIK
;
A
#
# COMPACT_ATOMS: atom_id res chain seq x y z
N MET A 1 2.78 17.75 12.27
CA MET A 1 2.19 17.53 11.83
C MET A 1 2.20 17.84 10.61
N LEU A 2 1.64 17.65 10.04
CA LEU A 2 1.69 17.90 8.91
C LEU A 2 1.32 19.08 8.52
N ARG A 3 1.74 19.61 7.89
CA ARG A 3 1.49 20.70 7.59
C ARG A 3 1.00 20.88 6.46
N GLU A 4 0.93 21.70 5.87
CA GLU A 4 0.51 22.02 4.83
C GLU A 4 1.19 21.55 3.79
N LYS A 5 0.99 20.42 3.18
CA LYS A 5 1.63 19.87 2.06
C LYS A 5 0.76 20.08 0.87
N GLY A 6 1.32 20.11 -0.26
CA GLY A 6 0.55 20.18 -1.48
C GLY A 6 -0.16 18.86 -1.73
N LYS A 7 -1.06 18.84 -2.70
CA LYS A 7 -1.82 17.66 -3.01
C LYS A 7 -0.95 16.46 -3.35
N TYR A 8 0.10 16.68 -4.10
CA TYR A 8 0.96 15.57 -4.48
C TYR A 8 1.70 14.99 -3.29
N ALA A 9 2.15 15.82 -2.39
CA ALA A 9 2.86 15.34 -1.23
C ALA A 9 1.93 14.55 -0.33
N ALA A 10 0.70 15.03 -0.14
CA ALA A 10 -0.26 14.33 0.69
C ALA A 10 -0.65 12.98 0.08
N ALA A 11 -0.84 12.96 -1.24
CA ALA A 11 -1.20 11.71 -1.90
C ALA A 11 -0.07 10.70 -1.80
N THR A 12 1.16 11.16 -1.93
CA THR A 12 2.31 10.28 -1.82
C THR A 12 2.42 9.70 -0.41
N GLU A 13 2.22 10.53 0.60
CA GLU A 13 2.29 10.06 1.97
C GLU A 13 1.20 9.06 2.28
N ASN A 14 -0.02 9.32 1.81
CA ASN A 14 -1.13 8.40 2.03
C ASN A 14 -0.85 7.06 1.37
N ARG A 15 -0.31 7.09 0.17
CA ARG A 15 0.02 5.88 -0.58
C ARG A 15 1.08 5.06 0.14
N ARG A 16 2.14 5.74 0.62
CA ARG A 16 3.22 5.07 1.32
C ARG A 16 2.74 4.49 2.64
N PHE A 17 1.85 5.20 3.33
CA PHE A 17 1.33 4.74 4.60
C PHE A 17 0.49 3.47 4.41
N VAL A 18 -0.41 3.47 3.44
CA VAL A 18 -1.25 2.31 3.17
C VAL A 18 -0.39 1.13 2.75
N TRP A 19 0.62 1.37 1.95
CA TRP A 19 1.53 0.32 1.54
C TRP A 19 2.22 -0.31 2.75
N LYS A 20 2.76 0.53 3.60
CA LYS A 20 3.55 0.05 4.73
C LYS A 20 2.71 -0.59 5.82
N GLU A 21 1.56 -0.01 6.11
CA GLU A 21 0.77 -0.45 7.26
C GLU A 21 -0.35 -1.42 6.94
N ILE A 22 -0.75 -1.50 5.70
CA ILE A 22 -1.84 -2.39 5.31
C ILE A 22 -1.44 -3.43 4.28
N ALA A 23 -1.02 -2.97 3.10
CA ALA A 23 -0.77 -3.89 2.00
C ALA A 23 0.35 -4.86 2.29
N TRP A 24 1.50 -4.34 2.65
CA TRP A 24 2.67 -5.18 2.88
C TRP A 24 2.46 -6.16 4.03
N PRO A 25 1.92 -5.73 5.18
CA PRO A 25 1.64 -6.68 6.25
C PRO A 25 0.67 -7.78 5.86
N LEU A 26 -0.36 -7.47 5.08
CA LEU A 26 -1.31 -8.49 4.65
C LEU A 26 -0.65 -9.50 3.72
N ILE A 27 0.20 -9.02 2.84
CA ILE A 27 0.92 -9.91 1.95
C ILE A 27 1.82 -10.86 2.73
N LEU A 28 2.48 -10.34 3.75
CA LEU A 28 3.32 -11.17 4.60
C LEU A 28 2.49 -12.18 5.40
N GLU A 29 1.36 -11.74 5.93
CA GLU A 29 0.49 -12.62 6.70
C GLU A 29 -0.07 -13.74 5.84
N ASN A 30 -0.43 -13.42 4.62
CA ASN A 30 -1.01 -14.41 3.72
C ASN A 30 0.04 -15.31 3.08
N ASN A 31 1.29 -14.91 3.15
CA ASN A 31 2.37 -15.61 2.48
C ASN A 31 2.02 -15.77 1.00
N ASP A 32 1.42 -14.73 0.43
CA ASP A 32 0.96 -14.73 -0.94
C ASP A 32 1.07 -13.31 -1.43
N VAL A 33 0.96 -13.14 -2.73
CA VAL A 33 1.11 -11.83 -3.36
C VAL A 33 -0.18 -11.04 -3.40
N SER A 34 -1.22 -11.54 -2.76
CA SER A 34 -2.53 -10.90 -2.82
C SER A 34 -3.23 -10.91 -1.48
N PHE A 35 -4.25 -10.08 -1.35
CA PHE A 35 -5.12 -10.09 -0.19
C PHE A 35 -6.52 -9.70 -0.66
N THR A 36 -7.52 -10.03 0.14
CA THR A 36 -8.90 -9.80 -0.25
C THR A 36 -9.42 -8.48 0.29
N LEU A 37 -10.52 -8.02 -0.27
CA LEU A 37 -11.19 -6.83 0.23
C LEU A 37 -11.57 -6.99 1.70
N LYS A 38 -12.01 -8.16 2.11
CA LYS A 38 -12.36 -8.40 3.49
C LYS A 38 -11.15 -8.25 4.41
N GLN A 39 -10.01 -8.76 3.98
CA GLN A 39 -8.78 -8.62 4.75
C GLN A 39 -8.37 -7.17 4.85
N TYR A 40 -8.50 -6.43 3.75
CA TYR A 40 -8.20 -5.01 3.76
C TYR A 40 -9.11 -4.26 4.73
N GLN A 41 -10.41 -4.55 4.69
CA GLN A 41 -11.36 -3.85 5.56
C GLN A 41 -11.08 -4.12 7.03
N ARG A 42 -10.71 -5.35 7.36
CA ARG A 42 -10.40 -5.70 8.73
C ARG A 42 -9.12 -5.00 9.19
N LYS A 43 -8.11 -5.02 8.35
CA LYS A 43 -6.85 -4.37 8.68
C LYS A 43 -7.03 -2.86 8.81
N ARG A 44 -7.88 -2.29 7.95
CA ARG A 44 -8.16 -0.87 7.96
C ARG A 44 -8.69 -0.40 9.32
N VAL A 45 -9.59 -1.18 9.91
CA VAL A 45 -10.14 -0.83 11.20
C VAL A 45 -9.04 -0.78 12.25
N GLN A 46 -8.16 -1.76 12.25
CA GLN A 46 -7.06 -1.82 13.19
C GLN A 46 -6.12 -0.63 13.03
N VAL A 47 -5.80 -0.30 11.80
CA VAL A 47 -4.87 0.79 11.52
C VAL A 47 -5.48 2.15 11.87
N CYS A 48 -6.77 2.33 11.59
CA CYS A 48 -7.46 3.57 11.95
C CYS A 48 -7.38 3.81 13.45
N LYS A 49 -7.57 2.77 14.24
CA LYS A 49 -7.51 2.91 15.67
C LYS A 49 -6.10 3.14 16.15
N LYS A 50 -5.16 2.38 15.64
CA LYS A 50 -3.78 2.46 16.09
C LYS A 50 -3.16 3.82 15.83
N PHE A 51 -3.41 4.38 14.65
CA PHE A 51 -2.77 5.62 14.24
C PHE A 51 -3.69 6.84 14.27
N ASN A 52 -4.95 6.64 14.69
CA ASN A 52 -5.92 7.73 14.75
C ASN A 52 -6.04 8.41 13.38
N ILE A 53 -6.27 7.63 12.35
CA ILE A 53 -6.37 8.11 10.99
C ILE A 53 -7.74 7.78 10.44
N SER A 54 -8.30 8.64 9.61
CA SER A 54 -9.63 8.43 9.07
C SER A 54 -9.64 7.37 7.96
N ILE A 55 -10.78 6.74 7.80
CA ILE A 55 -10.98 5.77 6.75
C ILE A 55 -10.80 6.43 5.38
N THR A 56 -11.24 7.66 5.25
CA THR A 56 -11.10 8.39 3.99
C THR A 56 -9.64 8.51 3.57
N THR A 57 -8.77 8.82 4.52
CA THR A 57 -7.34 8.93 4.24
C THR A 57 -6.78 7.61 3.73
N LEU A 58 -7.17 6.52 4.36
CA LEU A 58 -6.69 5.20 3.93
C LEU A 58 -7.25 4.82 2.56
N SER A 59 -8.51 5.16 2.31
CA SER A 59 -9.12 4.87 1.02
C SER A 59 -8.42 5.62 -0.11
N ARG A 60 -8.02 6.85 0.16
CA ARG A 60 -7.30 7.63 -0.84
C ARG A 60 -5.92 7.03 -1.11
N GLY A 61 -5.27 6.54 -0.06
CA GLY A 61 -3.98 5.88 -0.24
C GLY A 61 -4.10 4.61 -1.06
N LEU A 62 -5.13 3.83 -0.79
CA LEU A 62 -5.36 2.61 -1.55
C LEU A 62 -5.65 2.92 -3.02
N ALA A 63 -6.50 3.92 -3.26
CA ALA A 63 -6.83 4.32 -4.64
C ALA A 63 -5.56 4.78 -5.37
N SER A 64 -4.68 5.46 -4.67
CA SER A 64 -3.45 5.93 -5.26
C SER A 64 -2.53 4.75 -5.63
N LEU A 65 -2.48 3.72 -4.80
CA LEU A 65 -1.70 2.52 -5.11
C LEU A 65 -2.21 1.85 -6.38
N ILE A 66 -3.54 1.79 -6.52
CA ILE A 66 -4.14 1.18 -7.70
C ILE A 66 -3.87 2.04 -8.93
N GLN A 67 -4.01 3.35 -8.79
CA GLN A 67 -3.80 4.25 -9.90
C GLN A 67 -2.36 4.19 -10.41
N LYS A 68 -1.40 3.99 -9.52
CA LYS A 68 0.00 3.88 -9.91
C LYS A 68 0.37 2.46 -10.32
N GLU A 69 -0.61 1.58 -10.35
CA GLU A 69 -0.40 0.19 -10.77
C GLU A 69 0.58 -0.57 -9.87
N LEU A 70 0.64 -0.18 -8.61
CA LEU A 70 1.43 -0.91 -7.64
C LEU A 70 0.59 -2.02 -7.03
N LEU A 71 -0.73 -1.82 -7.01
CA LEU A 71 -1.66 -2.85 -6.65
C LEU A 71 -2.64 -3.01 -7.81
N LEU A 72 -2.97 -4.23 -8.13
CA LEU A 72 -3.93 -4.54 -9.17
C LEU A 72 -5.21 -5.02 -8.49
N LYS A 73 -6.32 -4.40 -8.82
CA LYS A 73 -7.59 -4.80 -8.24
C LYS A 73 -8.37 -5.66 -9.21
N GLU A 74 -8.83 -6.81 -8.75
CA GLU A 74 -9.58 -7.69 -9.58
C GLU A 74 -10.72 -8.23 -8.77
N ASN A 75 -11.93 -7.83 -9.03
CA ASN A 75 -13.12 -8.18 -8.26
C ASN A 75 -12.92 -7.72 -6.81
N GLU A 76 -12.91 -8.63 -5.86
CA GLU A 76 -12.73 -8.27 -4.47
C GLU A 76 -11.37 -8.70 -3.96
N SER A 77 -10.38 -8.62 -4.82
CA SER A 77 -9.04 -9.05 -4.47
C SER A 77 -8.03 -8.02 -4.96
N TYR A 78 -6.93 -7.90 -4.24
CA TYR A 78 -5.85 -7.00 -4.62
C TYR A 78 -4.56 -7.81 -4.68
N SER A 79 -3.74 -7.53 -5.67
CA SER A 79 -2.46 -8.21 -5.79
C SER A 79 -1.39 -7.21 -6.16
N ILE A 80 -0.15 -7.51 -5.84
CA ILE A 80 0.93 -6.60 -6.20
C ILE A 80 1.48 -7.01 -7.55
N HIS A 81 2.05 -6.05 -8.24
CA HIS A 81 2.65 -6.29 -9.54
C HIS A 81 3.82 -7.25 -9.35
N TYR A 82 3.92 -8.24 -10.22
CA TYR A 82 4.91 -9.30 -10.03
C TYR A 82 6.36 -8.81 -10.00
N ARG A 83 6.63 -7.71 -10.64
CA ARG A 83 7.99 -7.17 -10.63
C ARG A 83 8.40 -6.64 -9.28
N LEU A 84 7.43 -6.10 -8.55
CA LEU A 84 7.70 -5.65 -7.19
C LEU A 84 7.95 -6.84 -6.27
N ILE A 85 7.30 -7.95 -6.53
CA ILE A 85 7.44 -9.13 -5.70
C ILE A 85 8.87 -9.62 -5.68
N ALA A 86 9.49 -9.69 -6.83
CA ALA A 86 10.86 -10.19 -6.91
C ALA A 86 11.82 -9.32 -6.10
N TYR A 87 11.64 -8.00 -6.20
CA TYR A 87 12.50 -7.10 -5.47
C TYR A 87 12.27 -7.22 -3.97
N MET A 88 11.03 -7.32 -3.56
CA MET A 88 10.70 -7.38 -2.14
C MET A 88 11.17 -8.66 -1.47
N ARG A 89 11.20 -9.74 -2.20
CA ARG A 89 11.70 -10.98 -1.63
C ARG A 89 13.19 -10.91 -1.31
N LEU A 90 13.90 -10.11 -2.10
CA LEU A 90 15.31 -9.95 -1.86
C LEU A 90 15.61 -8.87 -0.83
N ASN A 91 14.69 -7.93 -0.69
CA ASN A 91 14.91 -6.79 0.20
C ASN A 91 13.71 -6.59 1.10
N ALA A 92 13.60 -7.44 2.11
CA ALA A 92 12.43 -7.44 2.98
C ALA A 92 12.18 -6.11 3.66
N ASP A 93 13.23 -5.34 3.87
CA ASP A 93 13.07 -4.07 4.53
C ASP A 93 12.96 -2.87 3.59
N CYS A 94 12.82 -3.10 2.32
CA CYS A 94 12.77 -2.00 1.39
C CYS A 94 11.51 -1.20 1.64
N ASP A 95 11.61 0.10 1.51
CA ASP A 95 10.43 0.93 1.65
C ASP A 95 9.80 1.11 0.28
N TYR A 96 8.61 1.72 0.30
CA TYR A 96 7.85 1.93 -0.92
C TYR A 96 8.63 2.69 -2.00
N ALA A 97 9.30 3.75 -1.60
CA ALA A 97 9.99 4.58 -2.57
C ALA A 97 11.13 3.82 -3.24
N THR A 98 11.86 3.04 -2.45
CA THR A 98 12.96 2.26 -2.98
C THR A 98 12.44 1.17 -3.91
N ALA A 99 11.38 0.48 -3.49
CA ALA A 99 10.81 -0.57 -4.31
C ALA A 99 10.31 -0.03 -5.64
N LEU A 100 9.65 1.13 -5.61
CA LEU A 100 9.13 1.74 -6.81
C LEU A 100 10.27 2.11 -7.76
N HIS A 101 11.32 2.69 -7.21
CA HIS A 101 12.46 3.11 -8.03
C HIS A 101 13.14 1.92 -8.68
N GLU A 102 13.37 0.86 -7.90
CA GLU A 102 14.07 -0.31 -8.41
C GLU A 102 13.29 -1.11 -9.44
N THR A 103 11.96 -1.07 -9.31
CA THR A 103 11.14 -1.85 -10.23
C THR A 103 10.56 -1.03 -11.35
N LYS A 104 10.93 0.26 -11.41
CA LYS A 104 10.40 1.11 -12.44
C LYS A 104 10.81 0.60 -13.78
N ILE A 105 9.83 0.51 -14.70
CA ILE A 105 10.12 0.00 -15.94
C ILE A 105 10.12 1.04 -16.95
N LYS A 106 11.00 1.00 -17.81
CA LYS A 106 11.06 2.00 -18.78
C LYS A 106 10.31 1.63 -19.92
#